data_ba45ecd01f41eb2d404ce683b08d2e8c
#
_entry.id   ba45ecd01f41eb2d404ce683b08d2e8c
#
_cell.length_a   1.000
_cell.length_b   1.000
_cell.length_c   1.000
_cell.angle_alpha   90.00
_cell.angle_beta   90.00
_cell.angle_gamma   90.00
#
_symmetry.space_group_name_H-M   'P 1'
#
loop_
_entity.id
_entity.type
_entity.pdbx_description
1 polymer ?
#
loop_
_entity_poly.entity_id
_entity_poly.type
_entity_poly.pdbx_seq_one_letter_code
_entity_poly.pdbx_strand_id
1 'polypeptide(L)'
;MKLRTIALSIAVLCASSTSFAGMVSTSSNLEFLAIDGQKASKALLKETKSFNINDTETHQVVVRLGDIIGSGSNQSLFESSPIIVTFKGSPEDITISAPSIRSRSEGEKFNSTPTINITSKSGNTIAAKVDVLKQEGLFPSANVVNDLSTYNASGATASVAAFSTAAIPTTMPVASASNAKINKGKVVVQGENVAEQQLQYWFQQADKETQIRFLNWAKSHK
;
A
#
# COMPACT_ATOMS: atom_id res chain seq x y z
N MET A 1 -40.66 62.84 15.22
CA MET A 1 -40.46 61.50 14.60
C MET A 1 -39.07 61.07 14.86
N LYS A 2 -38.88 60.09 15.75
CA LYS A 2 -37.53 59.58 16.10
C LYS A 2 -37.35 58.19 15.41
N LEU A 3 -36.52 58.13 14.38
CA LEU A 3 -36.11 56.86 13.77
C LEU A 3 -35.19 56.11 14.74
N ARG A 4 -35.61 54.91 15.15
CA ARG A 4 -34.79 53.95 15.88
C ARG A 4 -34.10 53.05 14.85
N THR A 5 -32.81 53.24 14.67
CA THR A 5 -31.94 52.36 13.92
C THR A 5 -31.64 51.12 14.77
N ILE A 6 -32.18 49.98 14.35
CA ILE A 6 -31.84 48.67 14.92
C ILE A 6 -30.59 48.18 14.18
N ALA A 7 -29.46 48.19 14.85
CA ALA A 7 -28.21 47.56 14.36
C ALA A 7 -28.33 46.06 14.59
N LEU A 8 -28.48 45.30 13.49
CA LEU A 8 -28.48 43.84 13.52
C LEU A 8 -27.01 43.37 13.46
N SER A 9 -26.46 43.00 14.63
CA SER A 9 -25.12 42.45 14.72
C SER A 9 -25.17 40.97 14.32
N ILE A 10 -24.71 40.67 13.11
CA ILE A 10 -24.50 39.28 12.66
C ILE A 10 -23.18 38.81 13.26
N ALA A 11 -23.24 38.00 14.31
CA ALA A 11 -22.10 37.27 14.83
C ALA A 11 -21.82 36.09 13.89
N VAL A 12 -20.83 36.23 13.01
CA VAL A 12 -20.29 35.11 12.23
C VAL A 12 -19.50 34.23 13.18
N LEU A 13 -20.08 33.13 13.61
CA LEU A 13 -19.34 32.05 14.26
C LEU A 13 -18.44 31.38 13.20
N CYS A 14 -17.18 31.81 13.15
CA CYS A 14 -16.13 31.03 12.49
C CYS A 14 -15.97 29.73 13.26
N ALA A 15 -16.63 28.66 12.83
CA ALA A 15 -16.30 27.31 13.23
C ALA A 15 -14.91 27.02 12.68
N SER A 16 -13.86 27.28 13.48
CA SER A 16 -12.53 26.81 13.21
C SER A 16 -12.56 25.29 13.30
N SER A 17 -12.66 24.61 12.14
CA SER A 17 -12.39 23.18 12.05
C SER A 17 -10.95 22.99 12.48
N THR A 18 -10.74 22.53 13.72
CA THR A 18 -9.45 22.06 14.17
C THR A 18 -9.13 20.83 13.31
N SER A 19 -8.20 21.00 12.36
CA SER A 19 -7.64 19.89 11.61
C SER A 19 -6.86 19.04 12.61
N PHE A 20 -7.45 17.95 13.03
CA PHE A 20 -6.76 16.94 13.83
C PHE A 20 -5.91 16.10 12.86
N ALA A 21 -4.60 16.29 12.89
CA ALA A 21 -3.66 15.45 12.20
C ALA A 21 -3.08 14.46 13.22
N GLY A 22 -3.63 13.25 13.26
CA GLY A 22 -3.03 12.14 14.01
C GLY A 22 -1.89 11.53 13.21
N MET A 23 -0.85 11.07 13.91
CA MET A 23 0.24 10.33 13.29
C MET A 23 0.02 8.83 13.53
N VAL A 24 0.07 8.03 12.46
CA VAL A 24 0.12 6.57 12.55
C VAL A 24 1.58 6.13 12.50
N SER A 25 2.03 5.39 13.48
CA SER A 25 3.39 4.87 13.58
C SER A 25 3.39 3.36 13.82
N THR A 26 4.53 2.71 13.49
CA THR A 26 4.74 1.28 13.79
C THR A 26 5.75 1.08 14.90
N SER A 27 5.68 -0.07 15.60
CA SER A 27 6.78 -0.57 16.43
C SER A 27 8.05 -0.78 15.60
N SER A 28 9.20 -0.86 16.26
CA SER A 28 10.52 -0.94 15.60
C SER A 28 10.67 -2.14 14.65
N ASN A 29 9.99 -3.24 14.95
CA ASN A 29 10.02 -4.48 14.17
C ASN A 29 8.96 -4.56 13.05
N LEU A 30 8.18 -3.50 12.82
CA LEU A 30 7.23 -3.39 11.71
C LEU A 30 7.64 -2.31 10.73
N GLU A 31 7.35 -2.50 9.45
CA GLU A 31 7.45 -1.49 8.40
C GLU A 31 6.15 -1.41 7.59
N PHE A 32 5.83 -0.24 7.06
CA PHE A 32 4.75 -0.06 6.10
C PHE A 32 5.24 -0.40 4.68
N LEU A 33 4.52 -1.31 4.01
CA LEU A 33 4.73 -1.62 2.59
C LEU A 33 3.76 -0.85 1.69
N ALA A 34 2.50 -0.70 2.13
CA ALA A 34 1.49 0.09 1.45
C ALA A 34 0.59 0.83 2.46
N ILE A 35 0.04 1.96 2.04
CA ILE A 35 -0.88 2.82 2.80
C ILE A 35 -2.00 3.22 1.85
N ASP A 36 -3.26 2.94 2.20
CA ASP A 36 -4.46 3.30 1.46
C ASP A 36 -4.36 3.01 -0.05
N GLY A 37 -3.92 1.79 -0.38
CA GLY A 37 -3.79 1.32 -1.75
C GLY A 37 -2.55 1.82 -2.50
N GLN A 38 -1.67 2.59 -1.87
CA GLN A 38 -0.47 3.13 -2.48
C GLN A 38 0.80 2.61 -1.81
N LYS A 39 1.92 2.58 -2.55
CA LYS A 39 3.20 2.16 -1.99
C LYS A 39 3.66 3.13 -0.90
N ALA A 40 4.03 2.62 0.28
CA ALA A 40 4.40 3.42 1.44
C ALA A 40 5.69 4.23 1.22
N SER A 41 6.65 3.70 0.46
CA SER A 41 7.89 4.40 0.13
C SER A 41 8.11 4.47 -1.37
N LYS A 42 8.49 5.65 -1.87
CA LYS A 42 8.94 5.84 -3.26
C LYS A 42 10.42 5.48 -3.46
N ALA A 43 11.19 5.41 -2.38
CA ALA A 43 12.60 5.07 -2.41
C ALA A 43 12.79 3.59 -2.11
N LEU A 44 13.65 2.89 -2.88
CA LEU A 44 13.87 1.45 -2.80
C LEU A 44 14.45 0.98 -1.47
N LEU A 45 15.17 1.86 -0.74
CA LEU A 45 15.90 1.50 0.49
C LEU A 45 15.42 2.27 1.72
N LYS A 46 14.32 3.02 1.62
CA LYS A 46 13.81 3.79 2.75
C LYS A 46 12.56 3.14 3.31
N GLU A 47 12.67 2.62 4.52
CA GLU A 47 11.52 2.14 5.28
C GLU A 47 10.64 3.31 5.72
N THR A 48 9.33 3.11 5.64
CA THR A 48 8.35 4.06 6.16
C THR A 48 7.84 3.52 7.49
N LYS A 49 8.06 4.27 8.56
CA LYS A 49 7.66 3.92 9.94
C LYS A 49 6.48 4.74 10.45
N SER A 50 6.12 5.82 9.78
CA SER A 50 4.99 6.67 10.15
C SER A 50 4.41 7.42 8.97
N PHE A 51 3.13 7.80 9.07
CA PHE A 51 2.43 8.70 8.17
C PHE A 51 1.36 9.48 8.94
N ASN A 52 0.88 10.59 8.37
CA ASN A 52 -0.16 11.41 9.00
C ASN A 52 -1.52 11.05 8.43
N ILE A 53 -2.54 11.03 9.29
CA ILE A 53 -3.95 10.97 8.94
C ILE A 53 -4.65 12.21 9.53
N ASN A 54 -5.66 12.71 8.85
CA ASN A 54 -6.40 13.92 9.25
C ASN A 54 -7.91 13.69 9.29
N ASP A 55 -8.34 12.46 9.32
CA ASP A 55 -9.74 12.06 9.32
C ASP A 55 -9.99 10.82 10.19
N THR A 56 -11.25 10.44 10.33
CA THR A 56 -11.71 9.26 11.06
C THR A 56 -12.26 8.18 10.11
N GLU A 57 -11.89 8.28 8.84
CA GLU A 57 -12.33 7.34 7.83
C GLU A 57 -11.64 5.97 7.98
N THR A 58 -11.94 5.07 7.07
CA THR A 58 -11.30 3.76 7.06
C THR A 58 -9.96 3.85 6.36
N HIS A 59 -8.90 3.51 7.08
CA HIS A 59 -7.55 3.35 6.55
C HIS A 59 -7.19 1.89 6.42
N GLN A 60 -6.35 1.59 5.45
CA GLN A 60 -5.80 0.26 5.22
C GLN A 60 -4.30 0.35 5.02
N VAL A 61 -3.56 -0.41 5.80
CA VAL A 61 -2.11 -0.52 5.64
C VAL A 61 -1.71 -1.95 5.37
N VAL A 62 -0.61 -2.12 4.66
CA VAL A 62 0.10 -3.40 4.58
C VAL A 62 1.41 -3.23 5.34
N VAL A 63 1.61 -4.09 6.33
CA VAL A 63 2.82 -4.09 7.15
C VAL A 63 3.57 -5.41 7.00
N ARG A 64 4.89 -5.38 7.27
CA ARG A 64 5.74 -6.56 7.37
C ARG A 64 6.50 -6.51 8.67
N LEU A 65 6.58 -7.64 9.35
CA LEU A 65 7.39 -7.80 10.54
C LEU A 65 8.78 -8.32 10.15
N GLY A 66 9.82 -7.71 10.71
CA GLY A 66 11.20 -8.15 10.60
C GLY A 66 11.86 -8.24 11.98
N ASP A 67 12.30 -9.43 12.36
CA ASP A 67 12.99 -9.67 13.64
C ASP A 67 14.24 -10.54 13.44
N ILE A 68 15.23 -10.34 14.29
CA ILE A 68 16.39 -11.24 14.36
C ILE A 68 16.05 -12.41 15.27
N ILE A 69 16.00 -13.61 14.68
CA ILE A 69 15.70 -14.85 15.41
C ILE A 69 16.97 -15.66 15.66
N GLY A 70 16.95 -16.51 16.69
CA GLY A 70 18.09 -17.33 17.10
C GLY A 70 19.01 -16.63 18.10
N SER A 71 20.15 -17.25 18.40
CA SER A 71 21.12 -16.74 19.36
C SER A 71 22.57 -17.03 18.95
N GLY A 72 23.49 -16.19 19.41
CA GLY A 72 24.92 -16.34 19.10
C GLY A 72 25.21 -16.31 17.61
N SER A 73 25.96 -17.29 17.11
CA SER A 73 26.32 -17.42 15.69
C SER A 73 25.19 -17.93 14.79
N ASN A 74 24.06 -18.35 15.35
CA ASN A 74 22.93 -18.90 14.63
C ASN A 74 21.80 -17.87 14.45
N GLN A 75 22.11 -16.58 14.45
CA GLN A 75 21.14 -15.53 14.19
C GLN A 75 20.81 -15.45 12.70
N SER A 76 19.52 -15.22 12.41
CA SER A 76 19.04 -14.97 11.05
C SER A 76 17.91 -13.96 11.07
N LEU A 77 17.75 -13.19 9.98
CA LEU A 77 16.59 -12.33 9.80
C LEU A 77 15.37 -13.20 9.49
N PHE A 78 14.30 -12.98 10.23
CA PHE A 78 12.96 -13.47 9.91
C PHE A 78 12.15 -12.30 9.37
N GLU A 79 11.52 -12.47 8.23
CA GLU A 79 10.53 -11.55 7.67
C GLU A 79 9.20 -12.28 7.53
N SER A 80 8.13 -11.64 8.00
CA SER A 80 6.78 -12.20 7.86
C SER A 80 6.26 -12.06 6.43
N SER A 81 5.21 -12.81 6.11
CA SER A 81 4.31 -12.47 5.01
C SER A 81 3.74 -11.07 5.24
N PRO A 82 3.43 -10.30 4.17
CA PRO A 82 2.75 -9.02 4.33
C PRO A 82 1.37 -9.19 4.96
N ILE A 83 1.05 -8.30 5.88
CA ILE A 83 -0.16 -8.33 6.69
C ILE A 83 -0.99 -7.10 6.37
N ILE A 84 -2.25 -7.31 6.01
CA ILE A 84 -3.23 -6.25 5.79
C ILE A 84 -3.87 -5.92 7.12
N VAL A 85 -3.93 -4.63 7.43
CA VAL A 85 -4.57 -4.11 8.63
C VAL A 85 -5.50 -2.99 8.23
N THR A 86 -6.80 -3.17 8.48
CA THR A 86 -7.84 -2.17 8.19
C THR A 86 -8.45 -1.68 9.50
N PHE A 87 -8.43 -0.39 9.74
CA PHE A 87 -8.88 0.26 10.97
C PHE A 87 -9.54 1.61 10.69
N LYS A 88 -10.21 2.18 11.70
CA LYS A 88 -10.72 3.54 11.65
C LYS A 88 -9.66 4.53 12.11
N GLY A 89 -9.52 5.62 11.39
CA GLY A 89 -8.69 6.74 11.79
C GLY A 89 -9.12 7.33 13.14
N SER A 90 -8.22 8.04 13.77
CA SER A 90 -8.45 8.72 15.05
C SER A 90 -7.80 10.10 15.01
N PRO A 91 -8.37 11.10 15.69
CA PRO A 91 -7.70 12.39 15.88
C PRO A 91 -6.45 12.31 16.77
N GLU A 92 -6.28 11.21 17.49
CA GLU A 92 -5.09 10.94 18.29
C GLU A 92 -4.03 10.18 17.48
N ASP A 93 -2.78 10.29 17.92
CA ASP A 93 -1.71 9.44 17.40
C ASP A 93 -2.03 7.96 17.61
N ILE A 94 -1.73 7.15 16.61
CA ILE A 94 -1.98 5.71 16.59
C ILE A 94 -0.64 4.97 16.51
N THR A 95 -0.51 3.91 17.29
CA THR A 95 0.62 2.99 17.21
C THR A 95 0.14 1.61 16.79
N ILE A 96 0.71 1.08 15.71
CA ILE A 96 0.52 -0.29 15.24
C ILE A 96 1.71 -1.11 15.71
N SER A 97 1.47 -2.20 16.43
CA SER A 97 2.51 -3.04 17.01
C SER A 97 2.26 -4.52 16.79
N ALA A 98 3.34 -5.30 16.78
CA ALA A 98 3.32 -6.75 16.72
C ALA A 98 4.21 -7.33 17.84
N PRO A 99 4.00 -8.59 18.25
CA PRO A 99 4.89 -9.26 19.17
C PRO A 99 6.29 -9.44 18.57
N SER A 100 7.31 -9.51 19.41
CA SER A 100 8.64 -9.92 18.97
C SER A 100 8.67 -11.41 18.66
N ILE A 101 9.29 -11.77 17.54
CA ILE A 101 9.50 -13.15 17.09
C ILE A 101 10.94 -13.55 17.47
N ARG A 102 11.09 -14.65 18.20
CA ARG A 102 12.40 -15.13 18.68
C ARG A 102 12.86 -16.43 18.05
N SER A 103 11.92 -17.15 17.43
CA SER A 103 12.20 -18.45 16.80
C SER A 103 11.44 -18.59 15.48
N ARG A 104 11.93 -19.50 14.62
CA ARG A 104 11.27 -19.82 13.35
C ARG A 104 9.84 -20.34 13.57
N SER A 105 9.62 -21.18 14.57
CA SER A 105 8.30 -21.70 14.90
C SER A 105 7.31 -20.62 15.30
N GLU A 106 7.75 -19.60 16.07
CA GLU A 106 6.92 -18.42 16.37
C GLU A 106 6.60 -17.62 15.10
N GLY A 107 7.58 -17.47 14.21
CA GLY A 107 7.39 -16.80 12.92
C GLY A 107 6.38 -17.51 12.01
N GLU A 108 6.46 -18.82 11.91
CA GLU A 108 5.49 -19.62 11.13
C GLU A 108 4.07 -19.53 11.71
N LYS A 109 3.95 -19.57 13.04
CA LYS A 109 2.67 -19.35 13.72
C LYS A 109 2.13 -17.94 13.46
N PHE A 110 2.99 -16.93 13.53
CA PHE A 110 2.62 -15.55 13.24
C PHE A 110 2.17 -15.36 11.77
N ASN A 111 2.83 -16.00 10.82
CA ASN A 111 2.42 -15.99 9.41
C ASN A 111 1.05 -16.65 9.18
N SER A 112 0.72 -17.67 9.97
CA SER A 112 -0.58 -18.35 9.88
C SER A 112 -1.72 -17.58 10.54
N THR A 113 -1.41 -16.90 11.65
CA THR A 113 -2.39 -16.16 12.46
C THR A 113 -1.72 -14.91 13.00
N PRO A 114 -1.61 -13.85 12.19
CA PRO A 114 -0.93 -12.63 12.62
C PRO A 114 -1.70 -11.92 13.73
N THR A 115 -0.98 -11.53 14.76
CA THR A 115 -1.51 -10.73 15.88
C THR A 115 -0.95 -9.31 15.76
N ILE A 116 -1.83 -8.36 15.48
CA ILE A 116 -1.51 -6.94 15.39
C ILE A 116 -2.34 -6.19 16.43
N ASN A 117 -1.68 -5.35 17.21
CA ASN A 117 -2.33 -4.46 18.18
C ASN A 117 -2.28 -3.03 17.68
N ILE A 118 -3.41 -2.33 17.78
CA ILE A 118 -3.51 -0.91 17.45
C ILE A 118 -3.98 -0.17 18.70
N THR A 119 -3.20 0.82 19.09
CA THR A 119 -3.51 1.64 20.28
C THR A 119 -3.44 3.12 19.95
N SER A 120 -4.36 3.90 20.51
CA SER A 120 -4.27 5.35 20.48
C SER A 120 -3.26 5.85 21.52
N LYS A 121 -2.86 7.10 21.43
CA LYS A 121 -1.98 7.77 22.40
C LYS A 121 -2.53 7.75 23.83
N SER A 122 -3.84 7.79 23.99
CA SER A 122 -4.51 7.64 25.29
C SER A 122 -4.53 6.20 25.84
N GLY A 123 -3.98 5.22 25.07
CA GLY A 123 -3.91 3.81 25.46
C GLY A 123 -5.16 2.99 25.11
N ASN A 124 -6.14 3.57 24.42
CA ASN A 124 -7.32 2.83 23.97
C ASN A 124 -6.98 1.91 22.81
N THR A 125 -7.49 0.69 22.85
CA THR A 125 -7.38 -0.26 21.74
C THR A 125 -8.33 0.15 20.61
N ILE A 126 -7.81 0.22 19.40
CA ILE A 126 -8.57 0.49 18.16
C ILE A 126 -8.87 -0.86 17.50
N ALA A 127 -10.15 -1.11 17.23
CA ALA A 127 -10.56 -2.33 16.53
C ALA A 127 -10.03 -2.34 15.09
N ALA A 128 -9.46 -3.48 14.70
CA ALA A 128 -8.92 -3.67 13.36
C ALA A 128 -9.36 -5.01 12.76
N LYS A 129 -9.42 -5.04 11.44
CA LYS A 129 -9.49 -6.29 10.67
C LYS A 129 -8.10 -6.60 10.17
N VAL A 130 -7.64 -7.81 10.42
CA VAL A 130 -6.28 -8.26 10.07
C VAL A 130 -6.39 -9.49 9.17
N ASP A 131 -5.58 -9.52 8.11
CA ASP A 131 -5.50 -10.68 7.21
C ASP A 131 -4.09 -10.75 6.59
N VAL A 132 -3.74 -11.89 6.02
CA VAL A 132 -2.47 -12.09 5.34
C VAL A 132 -2.63 -11.79 3.86
N LEU A 133 -1.78 -10.93 3.31
CA LEU A 133 -1.73 -10.69 1.87
C LEU A 133 -0.97 -11.82 1.19
N LYS A 134 -1.70 -12.65 0.44
CA LYS A 134 -1.09 -13.66 -0.42
C LYS A 134 -0.37 -12.96 -1.56
N GLN A 135 0.88 -13.32 -1.75
CA GLN A 135 1.71 -12.78 -2.83
C GLN A 135 2.03 -13.89 -3.82
N GLU A 136 1.84 -13.60 -5.09
CA GLU A 136 2.17 -14.51 -6.18
C GLU A 136 3.39 -13.97 -6.95
N GLY A 137 4.22 -14.89 -7.46
CA GLY A 137 5.37 -14.59 -8.32
C GLY A 137 6.72 -14.67 -7.63
N LEU A 138 7.78 -14.43 -8.44
CA LEU A 138 9.19 -14.58 -8.04
C LEU A 138 9.71 -13.42 -7.17
N PHE A 139 9.03 -12.27 -7.16
CA PHE A 139 9.41 -11.07 -6.43
C PHE A 139 8.22 -10.52 -5.62
N PRO A 140 7.85 -11.18 -4.53
CA PRO A 140 6.64 -10.86 -3.79
C PRO A 140 6.52 -9.38 -3.40
N SER A 141 7.56 -8.78 -2.84
CA SER A 141 7.53 -7.39 -2.34
C SER A 141 7.41 -6.32 -3.45
N ALA A 142 7.66 -6.67 -4.71
CA ALA A 142 7.56 -5.73 -5.82
C ALA A 142 6.12 -5.38 -6.17
N ASN A 143 5.18 -6.30 -5.95
CA ASN A 143 3.80 -6.21 -6.45
C ASN A 143 2.76 -5.93 -5.34
N VAL A 144 3.18 -5.58 -4.14
CA VAL A 144 2.30 -5.40 -2.97
C VAL A 144 1.04 -4.57 -3.28
N VAL A 145 1.15 -3.49 -4.05
CA VAL A 145 0.01 -2.63 -4.39
C VAL A 145 -0.99 -3.34 -5.30
N ASN A 146 -0.50 -4.09 -6.30
CA ASN A 146 -1.37 -4.85 -7.21
C ASN A 146 -2.06 -6.00 -6.48
N ASP A 147 -1.30 -6.73 -5.64
CA ASP A 147 -1.83 -7.82 -4.83
C ASP A 147 -2.89 -7.31 -3.85
N LEU A 148 -2.63 -6.15 -3.21
CA LEU A 148 -3.59 -5.47 -2.33
C LEU A 148 -4.85 -5.03 -3.07
N SER A 149 -4.71 -4.51 -4.29
CA SER A 149 -5.86 -4.13 -5.11
C SER A 149 -6.74 -5.33 -5.47
N THR A 150 -6.12 -6.45 -5.86
CA THR A 150 -6.82 -7.71 -6.13
C THR A 150 -7.51 -8.23 -4.87
N TYR A 151 -6.82 -8.18 -3.72
CA TYR A 151 -7.39 -8.53 -2.42
C TYR A 151 -8.61 -7.65 -2.09
N ASN A 152 -8.52 -6.34 -2.29
CA ASN A 152 -9.60 -5.40 -2.02
C ASN A 152 -10.83 -5.63 -2.91
N ALA A 153 -10.65 -6.13 -4.12
CA ALA A 153 -11.75 -6.50 -5.02
C ALA A 153 -12.43 -7.82 -4.62
N SER A 154 -11.78 -8.67 -3.81
CA SER A 154 -12.30 -10.00 -3.43
C SER A 154 -13.38 -9.99 -2.34
N GLY A 155 -13.56 -8.88 -1.61
CA GLY A 155 -14.46 -8.81 -0.46
C GLY A 155 -14.00 -9.60 0.77
N ALA A 156 -12.70 -9.93 0.87
CA ALA A 156 -12.11 -10.64 2.00
C ALA A 156 -12.16 -9.82 3.31
N THR A 157 -11.78 -10.44 4.44
CA THR A 157 -11.99 -9.92 5.80
C THR A 157 -11.53 -8.48 6.01
N ALA A 158 -10.33 -8.12 5.54
CA ALA A 158 -9.72 -6.81 5.72
C ALA A 158 -9.81 -5.94 4.45
N SER A 159 -10.60 -6.34 3.44
CA SER A 159 -10.72 -5.61 2.19
C SER A 159 -11.44 -4.27 2.35
N VAL A 160 -11.03 -3.30 1.54
CA VAL A 160 -11.65 -1.98 1.40
C VAL A 160 -11.87 -1.72 -0.08
N ALA A 161 -13.12 -1.82 -0.54
CA ALA A 161 -13.48 -1.70 -1.95
C ALA A 161 -13.02 -0.38 -2.60
N ALA A 162 -12.98 0.70 -1.83
CA ALA A 162 -12.50 2.01 -2.31
C ALA A 162 -11.03 1.99 -2.76
N PHE A 163 -10.22 1.06 -2.25
CA PHE A 163 -8.79 0.91 -2.60
C PHE A 163 -8.55 -0.16 -3.67
N SER A 164 -9.60 -0.80 -4.19
CA SER A 164 -9.47 -1.76 -5.29
C SER A 164 -9.20 -1.11 -6.65
N THR A 165 -9.54 0.17 -6.82
CA THR A 165 -9.42 0.90 -8.10
C THR A 165 -8.13 1.70 -8.24
N ALA A 166 -7.29 1.76 -7.20
CA ALA A 166 -5.98 2.41 -7.26
C ALA A 166 -4.93 1.58 -8.02
N ALA A 167 -5.26 0.36 -8.41
CA ALA A 167 -4.40 -0.43 -9.28
C ALA A 167 -4.43 0.11 -10.70
N ILE A 168 -3.28 0.43 -11.20
CA ILE A 168 -3.02 0.45 -12.64
C ILE A 168 -3.64 -0.84 -13.20
N PRO A 169 -4.57 -0.77 -14.17
CA PRO A 169 -5.23 -1.98 -14.67
C PRO A 169 -4.18 -2.94 -15.22
N THR A 170 -3.91 -4.00 -14.48
CA THR A 170 -3.07 -5.11 -14.91
C THR A 170 -3.84 -6.06 -15.85
N THR A 171 -5.09 -5.74 -16.16
CA THR A 171 -5.77 -6.34 -17.29
C THR A 171 -5.30 -5.61 -18.55
N MET A 172 -4.17 -6.07 -19.09
CA MET A 172 -4.00 -5.92 -20.51
C MET A 172 -5.26 -6.53 -21.15
N PRO A 173 -6.06 -5.78 -21.92
CA PRO A 173 -7.12 -6.40 -22.67
C PRO A 173 -6.44 -7.40 -23.60
N VAL A 174 -6.71 -8.70 -23.40
CA VAL A 174 -6.45 -9.70 -24.42
C VAL A 174 -7.35 -9.29 -25.57
N ALA A 175 -6.80 -8.51 -26.48
CA ALA A 175 -7.51 -8.09 -27.67
C ALA A 175 -7.62 -9.32 -28.58
N SER A 176 -8.77 -9.97 -28.54
CA SER A 176 -9.22 -10.75 -29.69
C SER A 176 -9.14 -9.85 -30.93
N ALA A 177 -8.48 -10.36 -31.94
CA ALA A 177 -8.22 -9.68 -33.20
C ALA A 177 -9.52 -9.11 -33.78
N SER A 178 -9.66 -7.79 -33.81
CA SER A 178 -10.49 -7.10 -34.79
C SER A 178 -10.00 -5.66 -34.97
N ASN A 179 -9.83 -5.25 -36.21
CA ASN A 179 -9.37 -3.96 -36.68
C ASN A 179 -10.09 -2.79 -35.99
N ALA A 180 -9.37 -2.00 -35.19
CA ALA A 180 -9.86 -0.72 -34.71
C ALA A 180 -8.77 0.34 -34.68
N LYS A 181 -9.10 1.51 -35.22
CA LYS A 181 -8.29 2.70 -35.39
C LYS A 181 -7.70 3.17 -34.05
N ILE A 182 -6.40 3.51 -34.09
CA ILE A 182 -5.58 3.95 -32.97
C ILE A 182 -6.05 5.30 -32.45
N ASN A 183 -6.51 5.35 -31.18
CA ASN A 183 -6.60 6.57 -30.39
C ASN A 183 -5.32 6.75 -29.58
N LYS A 184 -4.69 7.93 -29.65
CA LYS A 184 -3.48 8.31 -28.90
C LYS A 184 -3.65 8.03 -27.41
N GLY A 185 -2.89 7.06 -26.86
CA GLY A 185 -2.82 6.76 -25.43
C GLY A 185 -2.90 5.28 -25.03
N LYS A 186 -3.25 4.37 -25.94
CA LYS A 186 -3.24 2.92 -25.68
C LYS A 186 -2.08 2.26 -26.43
N VAL A 187 -1.10 1.80 -25.67
CA VAL A 187 -0.04 0.93 -26.18
C VAL A 187 -0.66 -0.46 -26.39
N VAL A 188 -0.76 -0.89 -27.64
CA VAL A 188 -1.18 -2.27 -27.99
C VAL A 188 0.10 -3.08 -28.12
N VAL A 189 0.29 -4.08 -27.28
CA VAL A 189 1.39 -5.04 -27.34
C VAL A 189 0.86 -6.36 -27.88
N GLN A 190 1.60 -6.98 -28.80
CA GLN A 190 1.29 -8.29 -29.36
C GLN A 190 2.49 -9.20 -29.10
N GLY A 191 2.29 -10.27 -28.36
CA GLY A 191 3.31 -11.25 -28.07
C GLY A 191 2.69 -12.62 -27.83
N GLU A 192 3.43 -13.68 -28.09
CA GLU A 192 2.97 -15.06 -27.93
C GLU A 192 2.83 -15.45 -26.44
N ASN A 193 3.51 -14.71 -25.56
CA ASN A 193 3.46 -14.94 -24.11
C ASN A 193 3.53 -13.62 -23.32
N VAL A 194 3.21 -13.70 -22.04
CA VAL A 194 3.16 -12.54 -21.14
C VAL A 194 4.50 -11.82 -21.02
N ALA A 195 5.61 -12.55 -21.05
CA ALA A 195 6.95 -11.97 -20.93
C ALA A 195 7.28 -11.11 -22.16
N GLU A 196 6.95 -11.58 -23.35
CA GLU A 196 7.12 -10.83 -24.61
C GLU A 196 6.25 -9.57 -24.61
N GLN A 197 4.99 -9.68 -24.22
CA GLN A 197 4.08 -8.53 -24.12
C GLN A 197 4.60 -7.47 -23.13
N GLN A 198 5.13 -7.88 -22.00
CA GLN A 198 5.75 -6.97 -21.03
C GLN A 198 7.01 -6.31 -21.57
N LEU A 199 7.88 -7.05 -22.24
CA LEU A 199 9.07 -6.49 -22.88
C LEU A 199 8.71 -5.44 -23.93
N GLN A 200 7.73 -5.72 -24.79
CA GLN A 200 7.24 -4.77 -25.79
C GLN A 200 6.64 -3.52 -25.13
N TYR A 201 5.85 -3.69 -24.08
CA TYR A 201 5.28 -2.59 -23.33
C TYR A 201 6.36 -1.67 -22.75
N TRP A 202 7.33 -2.23 -22.01
CA TRP A 202 8.40 -1.46 -21.41
C TRP A 202 9.33 -0.82 -22.43
N PHE A 203 9.59 -1.53 -23.53
CA PHE A 203 10.38 -0.98 -24.64
C PHE A 203 9.71 0.25 -25.26
N GLN A 204 8.39 0.24 -25.44
CA GLN A 204 7.65 1.39 -25.99
C GLN A 204 7.54 2.56 -25.00
N GLN A 205 7.59 2.29 -23.68
CA GLN A 205 7.59 3.34 -22.65
C GLN A 205 8.98 3.97 -22.42
N ALA A 206 10.04 3.28 -22.82
CA ALA A 206 11.39 3.78 -22.66
C ALA A 206 11.70 4.92 -23.65
N ASP A 207 12.55 5.86 -23.23
CA ASP A 207 13.09 6.87 -24.13
C ASP A 207 13.98 6.25 -25.23
N LYS A 208 14.20 6.99 -26.31
CA LYS A 208 14.93 6.50 -27.49
C LYS A 208 16.35 6.01 -27.16
N GLU A 209 17.03 6.66 -26.22
CA GLU A 209 18.38 6.28 -25.83
C GLU A 209 18.39 4.93 -25.10
N THR A 210 17.45 4.73 -24.19
CA THR A 210 17.27 3.46 -23.48
C THR A 210 16.87 2.33 -24.45
N GLN A 211 16.01 2.61 -25.44
CA GLN A 211 15.63 1.64 -26.46
C GLN A 211 16.85 1.18 -27.28
N ILE A 212 17.71 2.11 -27.69
CA ILE A 212 18.95 1.79 -28.44
C ILE A 212 19.89 0.95 -27.58
N ARG A 213 20.12 1.30 -26.32
CA ARG A 213 20.96 0.52 -25.39
C ARG A 213 20.43 -0.90 -25.21
N PHE A 214 19.12 -1.05 -25.04
CA PHE A 214 18.48 -2.36 -24.91
C PHE A 214 18.66 -3.22 -26.16
N LEU A 215 18.44 -2.67 -27.36
CA LEU A 215 18.62 -3.39 -28.61
C LEU A 215 20.06 -3.84 -28.83
N ASN A 216 21.04 -3.01 -28.47
CA ASN A 216 22.45 -3.34 -28.53
C ASN A 216 22.81 -4.46 -27.56
N TRP A 217 22.30 -4.41 -26.35
CA TRP A 217 22.47 -5.46 -25.35
C TRP A 217 21.84 -6.78 -25.84
N ALA A 218 20.63 -6.78 -26.32
CA ALA A 218 19.93 -7.96 -26.81
C ALA A 218 20.66 -8.64 -27.99
N LYS A 219 21.27 -7.85 -28.90
CA LYS A 219 22.07 -8.39 -30.00
C LYS A 219 23.33 -9.10 -29.53
N SER A 220 23.94 -8.67 -28.44
CA SER A 220 25.17 -9.25 -27.88
C SER A 220 24.95 -10.48 -27.00
N HIS A 221 23.68 -10.78 -26.65
CA HIS A 221 23.28 -11.89 -25.77
C HIS A 221 22.38 -12.93 -26.47
N LYS A 222 22.59 -13.10 -27.77
CA LYS A 222 21.95 -14.16 -28.56
C LYS A 222 22.63 -15.50 -28.32
#